data_0eb13b9418b47a5d76afdf2960b9b4c4
#
_entry.id   0eb13b9418b47a5d76afdf2960b9b4c4
#
_cell.length_a   1.000
_cell.length_b   1.000
_cell.length_c   1.000
_cell.angle_alpha   90.00
_cell.angle_beta   90.00
_cell.angle_gamma   90.00
#
_symmetry.space_group_name_H-M   'P 1'
#
loop_
_entity.id
_entity.type
_entity.pdbx_description
1 polymer ?
#
loop_
_entity_poly.entity_id
_entity_poly.type
_entity_poly.pdbx_seq_one_letter_code
_entity_poly.pdbx_strand_id
1 'polypeptide(L)'
;MIEQNKIKDSFVGTLVGCGVGDSLGLFLETMSLEQIRTTFSIFNNSRPGFVTDYLEPFERVAGEPHYFSKFKRGEYSDDTQGTISLGESIIYNKEIDPNDIARRLVTTFYENEIKQKSWGKAVTQGVVRLAAGEHWTKTGIDSAGNGVVMKISPVGLFYSLNNSLSATEFNEKL
;
A
#
# COMPACT_ATOMS: atom_id res chain seq x y z
N MET A 1 9.81 4.03 -30.06
CA MET A 1 8.94 2.86 -29.78
C MET A 1 9.51 1.94 -28.70
N ILE A 2 10.74 1.41 -28.83
CA ILE A 2 11.33 0.45 -27.84
C ILE A 2 11.49 1.10 -26.45
N GLU A 3 11.92 2.33 -26.38
CA GLU A 3 12.12 3.05 -25.11
C GLU A 3 10.80 3.37 -24.39
N GLN A 4 9.78 3.79 -25.14
CA GLN A 4 8.43 4.02 -24.58
C GLN A 4 7.80 2.76 -24.04
N ASN A 5 8.00 1.61 -24.68
CA ASN A 5 7.51 0.33 -24.18
C ASN A 5 8.21 -0.06 -22.87
N LYS A 6 9.54 0.14 -22.78
CA LYS A 6 10.29 -0.12 -21.54
C LYS A 6 9.81 0.73 -20.36
N ILE A 7 9.54 2.01 -20.58
CA ILE A 7 8.99 2.91 -19.56
C ILE A 7 7.64 2.40 -19.11
N LYS A 8 6.74 2.11 -20.06
CA LYS A 8 5.41 1.55 -19.73
C LYS A 8 5.51 0.25 -18.92
N ASP A 9 6.36 -0.68 -19.35
CA ASP A 9 6.55 -1.96 -18.66
C ASP A 9 7.10 -1.77 -17.25
N SER A 10 8.02 -0.81 -17.05
CA SER A 10 8.54 -0.46 -15.72
C SER A 10 7.45 0.13 -14.81
N PHE A 11 6.58 0.99 -15.34
CA PHE A 11 5.46 1.55 -14.60
C PHE A 11 4.46 0.46 -14.19
N VAL A 12 4.04 -0.36 -15.15
CA VAL A 12 3.15 -1.49 -14.89
C VAL A 12 3.78 -2.45 -13.88
N GLY A 13 5.05 -2.80 -14.05
CA GLY A 13 5.78 -3.67 -13.15
C GLY A 13 5.84 -3.13 -11.73
N THR A 14 6.07 -1.82 -11.56
CA THR A 14 6.10 -1.17 -10.24
C THR A 14 4.75 -1.22 -9.55
N LEU A 15 3.67 -0.83 -10.23
CA LEU A 15 2.33 -0.78 -9.63
C LEU A 15 1.75 -2.17 -9.38
N VAL A 16 1.90 -3.08 -10.35
CA VAL A 16 1.48 -4.48 -10.18
C VAL A 16 2.32 -5.17 -9.11
N GLY A 17 3.63 -4.91 -9.08
CA GLY A 17 4.54 -5.44 -8.06
C GLY A 17 4.15 -5.00 -6.65
N CYS A 18 3.72 -3.75 -6.47
CA CYS A 18 3.18 -3.27 -5.20
C CYS A 18 1.95 -4.10 -4.77
N GLY A 19 0.95 -4.25 -5.64
CA GLY A 19 -0.26 -5.01 -5.34
C GLY A 19 -0.01 -6.50 -5.10
N VAL A 20 0.90 -7.11 -5.86
CA VAL A 20 1.29 -8.51 -5.66
C VAL A 20 2.02 -8.70 -4.33
N GLY A 21 2.97 -7.80 -4.01
CA GLY A 21 3.72 -7.84 -2.76
C GLY A 21 2.81 -7.68 -1.54
N ASP A 22 1.89 -6.72 -1.58
CA ASP A 22 0.88 -6.49 -0.58
C ASP A 22 -0.02 -7.73 -0.38
N SER A 23 -0.60 -8.27 -1.45
CA SER A 23 -1.46 -9.46 -1.39
C SER A 23 -0.74 -10.71 -0.89
N LEU A 24 0.55 -10.87 -1.18
CA LEU A 24 1.36 -11.97 -0.66
C LEU A 24 1.72 -11.76 0.81
N GLY A 25 1.95 -10.51 1.22
CA GLY A 25 2.35 -10.14 2.58
C GLY A 25 1.22 -10.06 3.58
N LEU A 26 0.01 -9.74 3.13
CA LEU A 26 -1.14 -9.40 3.97
C LEU A 26 -1.40 -10.37 5.14
N PHE A 27 -1.42 -11.67 4.86
CA PHE A 27 -1.67 -12.68 5.88
C PHE A 27 -0.47 -12.96 6.80
N LEU A 28 0.68 -12.35 6.53
CA LEU A 28 1.90 -12.52 7.31
C LEU A 28 2.13 -11.38 8.30
N GLU A 29 1.50 -10.24 8.09
CA GLU A 29 1.80 -8.98 8.78
C GLU A 29 1.75 -9.09 10.31
N THR A 30 0.85 -9.90 10.84
CA THR A 30 0.71 -10.09 12.30
C THR A 30 1.45 -11.31 12.84
N MET A 31 2.18 -12.03 12.00
CA MET A 31 2.85 -13.28 12.37
C MET A 31 4.29 -13.05 12.82
N SER A 32 4.72 -13.78 13.85
CA SER A 32 6.14 -13.86 14.19
C SER A 32 6.92 -14.63 13.13
N LEU A 33 8.25 -14.42 13.06
CA LEU A 33 9.13 -15.15 12.15
C LEU A 33 9.02 -16.69 12.33
N GLU A 34 8.83 -17.15 13.56
CA GLU A 34 8.66 -18.58 13.86
C GLU A 34 7.32 -19.10 13.31
N GLN A 35 6.23 -18.33 13.49
CA GLN A 35 4.93 -18.67 12.93
C GLN A 35 4.98 -18.71 11.40
N ILE A 36 5.63 -17.73 10.77
CA ILE A 36 5.82 -17.71 9.31
C ILE A 36 6.58 -18.97 8.86
N ARG A 37 7.72 -19.28 9.48
CA ARG A 37 8.53 -20.46 9.13
C ARG A 37 7.75 -21.75 9.29
N THR A 38 7.04 -21.92 10.40
CA THR A 38 6.25 -23.12 10.68
C THR A 38 5.12 -23.26 9.67
N THR A 39 4.37 -22.19 9.42
CA THR A 39 3.26 -22.19 8.46
C THR A 39 3.74 -22.53 7.05
N PHE A 40 4.83 -21.91 6.58
CA PHE A 40 5.37 -22.18 5.24
C PHE A 40 6.08 -23.51 5.09
N SER A 41 6.67 -24.06 6.16
CA SER A 41 7.20 -25.43 6.10
C SER A 41 6.11 -26.48 5.88
N ILE A 42 4.90 -26.20 6.34
CA ILE A 42 3.73 -27.09 6.12
C ILE A 42 3.23 -26.98 4.67
N PHE A 43 3.22 -25.77 4.09
CA PHE A 43 2.65 -25.52 2.75
C PHE A 43 3.65 -25.67 1.60
N ASN A 44 4.95 -25.63 1.87
CA ASN A 44 5.95 -25.60 0.81
C ASN A 44 7.19 -26.43 1.18
N ASN A 45 7.07 -27.74 1.04
CA ASN A 45 8.16 -28.70 1.32
C ASN A 45 9.43 -28.46 0.46
N SER A 46 9.35 -27.67 -0.61
CA SER A 46 10.43 -27.49 -1.57
C SER A 46 11.40 -26.36 -1.23
N ARG A 47 10.93 -25.31 -0.53
CA ARG A 47 11.75 -24.15 -0.13
C ARG A 47 11.20 -23.49 1.14
N PRO A 48 11.59 -23.95 2.33
CA PRO A 48 11.20 -23.32 3.58
C PRO A 48 11.62 -21.85 3.61
N GLY A 49 10.67 -20.96 3.89
CA GLY A 49 10.94 -19.53 4.07
C GLY A 49 10.66 -18.61 2.87
N PHE A 50 10.13 -19.13 1.76
CA PHE A 50 9.71 -18.32 0.62
C PHE A 50 8.19 -18.38 0.42
N VAL A 51 7.56 -17.22 0.28
CA VAL A 51 6.17 -17.10 -0.15
C VAL A 51 6.14 -17.23 -1.66
N THR A 52 5.62 -18.33 -2.17
CA THR A 52 5.58 -18.62 -3.61
C THR A 52 4.19 -18.58 -4.19
N ASP A 53 3.16 -18.43 -3.35
CA ASP A 53 1.75 -18.35 -3.76
C ASP A 53 0.94 -17.56 -2.74
N TYR A 54 -0.23 -17.09 -3.16
CA TYR A 54 -1.19 -16.46 -2.26
C TYR A 54 -1.68 -17.44 -1.22
N LEU A 55 -1.74 -16.97 0.02
CA LEU A 55 -2.24 -17.78 1.13
C LEU A 55 -3.77 -17.74 1.18
N GLU A 56 -4.34 -18.85 1.58
CA GLU A 56 -5.74 -18.86 2.03
C GLU A 56 -5.83 -18.11 3.38
N PRO A 57 -6.93 -17.37 3.61
CA PRO A 57 -7.15 -16.71 4.88
C PRO A 57 -7.11 -17.70 6.03
N PHE A 58 -6.30 -17.40 7.03
CA PHE A 58 -6.28 -18.22 8.25
C PHE A 58 -7.41 -17.80 9.17
N GLU A 59 -8.22 -18.74 9.61
CA GLU A 59 -9.23 -18.45 10.64
C GLU A 59 -8.55 -18.16 11.98
N ARG A 60 -7.44 -18.88 12.27
CA ARG A 60 -6.70 -18.76 13.52
C ARG A 60 -5.20 -18.94 13.32
N VAL A 61 -4.43 -18.20 14.07
CA VAL A 61 -2.97 -18.37 14.21
C VAL A 61 -2.68 -18.58 15.69
N ALA A 62 -2.01 -19.70 16.03
CA ALA A 62 -1.71 -20.07 17.41
C ALA A 62 -2.96 -20.13 18.33
N GLY A 63 -4.14 -20.49 17.78
CA GLY A 63 -5.40 -20.59 18.53
C GLY A 63 -6.22 -19.30 18.61
N GLU A 64 -5.64 -18.15 18.25
CA GLU A 64 -6.33 -16.86 18.23
C GLU A 64 -6.92 -16.55 16.85
N PRO A 65 -8.05 -15.83 16.76
CA PRO A 65 -8.60 -15.38 15.47
C PRO A 65 -7.57 -14.54 14.70
N HIS A 66 -7.31 -14.90 13.45
CA HIS A 66 -6.40 -14.12 12.61
C HIS A 66 -7.02 -12.76 12.28
N TYR A 67 -6.23 -11.68 12.37
CA TYR A 67 -6.72 -10.32 12.18
C TYR A 67 -7.37 -10.12 10.80
N PHE A 68 -6.79 -10.72 9.75
CA PHE A 68 -7.25 -10.63 8.37
C PHE A 68 -8.12 -11.82 7.91
N SER A 69 -8.68 -12.62 8.83
CA SER A 69 -9.49 -13.81 8.49
C SER A 69 -10.69 -13.54 7.58
N LYS A 70 -11.14 -12.28 7.46
CA LYS A 70 -12.25 -11.86 6.59
C LYS A 70 -11.81 -11.46 5.18
N PHE A 71 -10.50 -11.33 4.93
CA PHE A 71 -9.98 -11.08 3.60
C PHE A 71 -9.98 -12.37 2.80
N LYS A 72 -10.15 -12.25 1.48
CA LYS A 72 -10.08 -13.39 0.57
C LYS A 72 -8.65 -13.56 0.06
N ARG A 73 -8.36 -14.77 -0.41
CA ARG A 73 -7.09 -15.07 -1.09
C ARG A 73 -6.84 -14.10 -2.23
N GLY A 74 -5.65 -13.52 -2.28
CA GLY A 74 -5.26 -12.56 -3.33
C GLY A 74 -5.84 -11.16 -3.16
N GLU A 75 -6.55 -10.87 -2.06
CA GLU A 75 -6.93 -9.51 -1.73
C GLU A 75 -5.71 -8.70 -1.26
N TYR A 76 -5.79 -7.40 -1.43
CA TYR A 76 -4.78 -6.43 -1.06
C TYR A 76 -5.28 -5.49 0.06
N SER A 77 -4.35 -4.88 0.77
CA SER A 77 -4.57 -4.01 1.93
C SER A 77 -4.65 -2.52 1.57
N ASP A 78 -4.48 -1.66 2.58
CA ASP A 78 -4.36 -0.21 2.44
C ASP A 78 -3.10 0.23 1.68
N ASP A 79 -2.07 -0.58 1.61
CA ASP A 79 -0.86 -0.33 0.83
C ASP A 79 -1.23 -0.10 -0.65
N THR A 80 -1.91 -1.07 -1.24
CA THR A 80 -2.38 -0.97 -2.64
C THR A 80 -3.51 0.03 -2.80
N GLN A 81 -4.45 0.12 -1.84
CA GLN A 81 -5.53 1.12 -1.89
C GLN A 81 -4.96 2.54 -1.89
N GLY A 82 -4.02 2.84 -1.01
CA GLY A 82 -3.34 4.13 -0.95
C GLY A 82 -2.55 4.43 -2.23
N THR A 83 -1.86 3.42 -2.78
CA THR A 83 -1.14 3.52 -4.04
C THR A 83 -2.07 3.87 -5.20
N ILE A 84 -3.22 3.19 -5.32
CA ILE A 84 -4.23 3.48 -6.35
C ILE A 84 -4.78 4.90 -6.19
N SER A 85 -5.20 5.29 -4.97
CA SER A 85 -5.74 6.62 -4.69
C SER A 85 -4.78 7.74 -5.08
N LEU A 86 -3.49 7.55 -4.77
CA LEU A 86 -2.44 8.51 -5.10
C LEU A 86 -2.18 8.57 -6.62
N GLY A 87 -2.10 7.40 -7.27
CA GLY A 87 -1.91 7.31 -8.72
C GLY A 87 -3.06 7.94 -9.51
N GLU A 88 -4.31 7.66 -9.12
CA GLU A 88 -5.49 8.25 -9.74
C GLU A 88 -5.54 9.78 -9.59
N SER A 89 -5.15 10.30 -8.41
CA SER A 89 -5.06 11.74 -8.20
C SER A 89 -4.06 12.38 -9.16
N ILE A 90 -2.86 11.80 -9.26
CA ILE A 90 -1.80 12.28 -10.16
C ILE A 90 -2.24 12.22 -11.64
N ILE A 91 -2.89 11.13 -12.05
CA ILE A 91 -3.39 10.99 -13.43
C ILE A 91 -4.46 12.04 -13.75
N TYR A 92 -5.38 12.27 -12.81
CA TYR A 92 -6.48 13.22 -13.01
C TYR A 92 -5.99 14.66 -13.06
N ASN A 93 -5.17 15.07 -12.08
CA ASN A 93 -4.71 16.46 -11.94
C ASN A 93 -3.47 16.76 -12.79
N LYS A 94 -2.71 15.72 -13.23
CA LYS A 94 -1.40 15.82 -13.90
C LYS A 94 -0.34 16.53 -13.05
N GLU A 95 -0.57 16.55 -11.75
CA GLU A 95 0.30 17.11 -10.71
C GLU A 95 0.03 16.40 -9.39
N ILE A 96 0.84 16.69 -8.36
CA ILE A 96 0.59 16.23 -7.01
C ILE A 96 -0.29 17.25 -6.30
N ASP A 97 -1.60 16.97 -6.23
CA ASP A 97 -2.58 17.78 -5.50
C ASP A 97 -2.91 17.15 -4.14
N PRO A 98 -2.38 17.68 -3.02
CA PRO A 98 -2.64 17.13 -1.69
C PRO A 98 -4.12 17.17 -1.28
N ASN A 99 -4.90 18.10 -1.79
CA ASN A 99 -6.34 18.19 -1.46
C ASN A 99 -7.11 17.05 -2.16
N ASP A 100 -6.83 16.80 -3.42
CA ASP A 100 -7.45 15.68 -4.14
C ASP A 100 -7.02 14.33 -3.58
N ILE A 101 -5.73 14.19 -3.24
CA ILE A 101 -5.20 12.98 -2.57
C ILE A 101 -5.93 12.75 -1.24
N ALA A 102 -6.06 13.78 -0.40
CA ALA A 102 -6.76 13.69 0.87
C ALA A 102 -8.23 13.25 0.69
N ARG A 103 -8.93 13.87 -0.27
CA ARG A 103 -10.32 13.52 -0.61
C ARG A 103 -10.44 12.06 -1.05
N ARG A 104 -9.55 11.57 -1.92
CA ARG A 104 -9.55 10.17 -2.41
C ARG A 104 -9.27 9.19 -1.28
N LEU A 105 -8.30 9.49 -0.41
CA LEU A 105 -8.01 8.64 0.75
C LEU A 105 -9.22 8.49 1.68
N VAL A 106 -9.96 9.59 1.92
CA VAL A 106 -11.21 9.54 2.70
C VAL A 106 -12.25 8.66 2.00
N THR A 107 -12.47 8.86 0.70
CA THR A 107 -13.41 8.05 -0.08
C THR A 107 -13.05 6.57 -0.01
N THR A 108 -11.81 6.22 -0.32
CA THR A 108 -11.31 4.83 -0.33
C THR A 108 -11.45 4.17 1.05
N PHE A 109 -11.17 4.90 2.12
CA PHE A 109 -11.31 4.39 3.48
C PHE A 109 -12.75 3.99 3.81
N TYR A 110 -13.73 4.82 3.43
CA TYR A 110 -15.13 4.58 3.76
C TYR A 110 -15.88 3.67 2.78
N GLU A 111 -15.30 3.35 1.62
CA GLU A 111 -15.93 2.47 0.62
C GLU A 111 -16.05 1.01 1.05
N ASN A 112 -15.15 0.53 1.93
CA ASN A 112 -15.10 -0.88 2.28
C ASN A 112 -14.71 -1.10 3.75
N GLU A 113 -15.72 -1.40 4.59
CA GLU A 113 -15.54 -1.65 6.04
C GLU A 113 -14.59 -2.81 6.36
N ILE A 114 -14.52 -3.84 5.51
CA ILE A 114 -13.61 -4.97 5.72
C ILE A 114 -12.18 -4.50 5.53
N LYS A 115 -11.93 -3.75 4.47
CA LYS A 115 -10.60 -3.23 4.15
C LYS A 115 -10.12 -2.15 5.12
N GLN A 116 -11.01 -1.42 5.78
CA GLN A 116 -10.63 -0.50 6.86
C GLN A 116 -9.78 -1.17 7.95
N LYS A 117 -9.92 -2.47 8.14
CA LYS A 117 -9.15 -3.21 9.14
C LYS A 117 -7.66 -3.32 8.83
N SER A 118 -7.26 -3.20 7.56
CA SER A 118 -5.85 -3.19 7.17
C SER A 118 -5.20 -1.82 7.39
N TRP A 119 -5.98 -0.75 7.49
CA TRP A 119 -5.45 0.59 7.66
C TRP A 119 -4.80 0.78 9.04
N GLY A 120 -3.53 1.09 9.05
CA GLY A 120 -2.76 1.31 10.27
C GLY A 120 -3.35 2.44 11.11
N LYS A 121 -3.18 2.38 12.44
CA LYS A 121 -3.77 3.31 13.40
C LYS A 121 -3.50 4.79 13.07
N ALA A 122 -2.28 5.15 12.70
CA ALA A 122 -1.92 6.54 12.38
C ALA A 122 -2.61 7.01 11.10
N VAL A 123 -2.65 6.17 10.05
CA VAL A 123 -3.33 6.50 8.79
C VAL A 123 -4.83 6.64 9.01
N THR A 124 -5.44 5.72 9.76
CA THR A 124 -6.86 5.79 10.14
C THR A 124 -7.19 7.09 10.87
N GLN A 125 -6.41 7.47 11.88
CA GLN A 125 -6.61 8.73 12.61
C GLN A 125 -6.49 9.95 11.70
N GLY A 126 -5.49 9.98 10.81
CA GLY A 126 -5.32 11.04 9.83
C GLY A 126 -6.52 11.16 8.89
N VAL A 127 -7.01 10.04 8.36
CA VAL A 127 -8.17 10.02 7.46
C VAL A 127 -9.48 10.43 8.16
N VAL A 128 -9.68 10.01 9.41
CA VAL A 128 -10.86 10.45 10.20
C VAL A 128 -10.84 11.96 10.43
N ARG A 129 -9.68 12.56 10.70
CA ARG A 129 -9.53 14.01 10.84
C ARG A 129 -9.76 14.74 9.51
N LEU A 130 -9.28 14.20 8.39
CA LEU A 130 -9.59 14.70 7.05
C LEU A 130 -11.10 14.68 6.79
N ALA A 131 -11.77 13.58 7.12
CA ALA A 131 -13.22 13.43 6.96
C ALA A 131 -14.01 14.42 7.84
N ALA A 132 -13.46 14.80 8.99
CA ALA A 132 -14.01 15.84 9.86
C ALA A 132 -13.76 17.28 9.35
N GLY A 133 -13.11 17.44 8.19
CA GLY A 133 -12.85 18.74 7.57
C GLY A 133 -11.55 19.41 8.00
N GLU A 134 -10.65 18.72 8.72
CA GLU A 134 -9.35 19.27 9.02
C GLU A 134 -8.48 19.37 7.77
N HIS A 135 -7.71 20.43 7.66
CA HIS A 135 -6.79 20.60 6.53
C HIS A 135 -5.67 19.58 6.58
N TRP A 136 -5.29 19.01 5.43
CA TRP A 136 -4.33 17.91 5.32
C TRP A 136 -2.96 18.21 6.00
N THR A 137 -2.50 19.47 6.01
CA THR A 137 -1.26 19.86 6.71
C THR A 137 -1.30 19.67 8.23
N LYS A 138 -2.49 19.46 8.81
CA LYS A 138 -2.68 19.30 10.26
C LYS A 138 -3.08 17.89 10.67
N THR A 139 -3.35 17.01 9.72
CA THR A 139 -3.87 15.67 10.01
C THR A 139 -2.79 14.61 10.23
N GLY A 140 -1.53 14.94 9.93
CA GLY A 140 -0.39 14.05 10.19
C GLY A 140 -0.30 13.65 11.66
N ILE A 141 0.08 12.40 11.88
CA ILE A 141 0.24 11.79 13.21
C ILE A 141 1.71 11.42 13.37
N ASP A 142 2.28 11.72 14.52
CA ASP A 142 3.63 11.26 14.87
C ASP A 142 3.60 9.73 15.04
N SER A 143 4.29 9.03 14.14
CA SER A 143 4.24 7.59 14.04
C SER A 143 5.48 7.04 13.34
N ALA A 144 5.99 5.92 13.85
CA ALA A 144 7.04 5.13 13.21
C ALA A 144 6.53 4.15 12.14
N GLY A 145 5.24 4.21 11.77
CA GLY A 145 4.64 3.33 10.76
C GLY A 145 5.11 3.64 9.35
N ASN A 146 4.99 2.66 8.45
CA ASN A 146 5.40 2.74 7.03
C ASN A 146 4.38 3.44 6.12
N GLY A 147 3.32 4.05 6.66
CA GLY A 147 2.16 4.58 5.93
C GLY A 147 2.44 5.55 4.77
N VAL A 148 3.65 6.11 4.67
CA VAL A 148 4.10 6.89 3.51
C VAL A 148 4.78 5.98 2.48
N VAL A 149 5.74 5.17 2.94
CA VAL A 149 6.61 4.37 2.06
C VAL A 149 5.81 3.37 1.23
N MET A 150 4.81 2.74 1.84
CA MET A 150 3.97 1.72 1.22
C MET A 150 3.20 2.21 -0.02
N LYS A 151 2.94 3.51 -0.16
CA LYS A 151 2.10 4.08 -1.23
C LYS A 151 2.77 5.14 -2.08
N ILE A 152 4.05 5.47 -1.83
CA ILE A 152 4.74 6.59 -2.50
C ILE A 152 5.15 6.30 -3.96
N SER A 153 5.07 5.05 -4.41
CA SER A 153 5.54 4.63 -5.74
C SER A 153 4.98 5.48 -6.91
N PRO A 154 3.69 5.89 -6.96
CA PRO A 154 3.18 6.74 -8.03
C PRO A 154 3.88 8.11 -8.11
N VAL A 155 4.29 8.66 -6.97
CA VAL A 155 5.03 9.93 -6.91
C VAL A 155 6.41 9.77 -7.55
N GLY A 156 7.13 8.70 -7.20
CA GLY A 156 8.42 8.38 -7.83
C GLY A 156 8.31 8.17 -9.33
N LEU A 157 7.28 7.45 -9.78
CA LEU A 157 7.01 7.25 -11.21
C LEU A 157 6.69 8.57 -11.92
N PHE A 158 5.86 9.43 -11.34
CA PHE A 158 5.52 10.74 -11.90
C PHE A 158 6.76 11.61 -12.10
N TYR A 159 7.61 11.73 -11.08
CA TYR A 159 8.83 12.53 -11.20
C TYR A 159 9.89 11.90 -12.11
N SER A 160 9.92 10.58 -12.26
CA SER A 160 10.85 9.92 -13.17
C SER A 160 10.61 10.28 -14.65
N LEU A 161 9.40 10.70 -15.02
CA LEU A 161 9.06 11.19 -16.36
C LEU A 161 9.53 12.63 -16.59
N ASN A 162 9.71 13.39 -15.54
CA ASN A 162 10.13 14.78 -15.60
C ASN A 162 11.65 14.86 -15.39
N ASN A 163 12.45 14.35 -16.35
CA ASN A 163 13.91 14.32 -16.34
C ASN A 163 14.60 15.69 -16.13
N SER A 164 13.84 16.76 -15.91
CA SER A 164 14.33 18.12 -15.72
C SER A 164 14.48 18.53 -14.25
N LEU A 165 14.03 17.71 -13.29
CA LEU A 165 14.20 18.06 -11.88
C LEU A 165 15.58 17.63 -11.38
N SER A 166 16.39 18.58 -10.95
CA SER A 166 17.60 18.30 -10.17
C SER A 166 17.22 17.69 -8.81
N ALA A 167 18.15 17.00 -8.16
CA ALA A 167 17.93 16.46 -6.81
C ALA A 167 17.52 17.56 -5.80
N THR A 168 17.97 18.81 -6.00
CA THR A 168 17.65 19.97 -5.18
C THR A 168 16.17 20.36 -5.37
N GLU A 169 15.71 20.47 -6.62
CA GLU A 169 14.31 20.81 -6.93
C GLU A 169 13.33 19.72 -6.52
N PHE A 170 13.77 18.45 -6.51
CA PHE A 170 12.99 17.34 -5.98
C PHE A 170 12.77 17.47 -4.47
N ASN A 171 13.84 17.80 -3.72
CA ASN A 171 13.77 17.96 -2.26
C ASN A 171 12.96 19.18 -1.82
N GLU A 172 12.87 20.22 -2.63
CA GLU A 172 12.08 21.43 -2.34
C GLU A 172 10.56 21.22 -2.59
N LYS A 173 10.17 20.16 -3.32
CA LYS A 173 8.77 19.86 -3.66
C LYS A 173 8.14 18.75 -2.82
N LEU A 174 8.93 18.10 -1.95
CA LEU A 174 8.46 17.13 -0.95
C LEU A 174 8.18 17.82 0.39
#